data_d93b575cb4296feba60b78610f3cfa14
#
_entry.id   d93b575cb4296feba60b78610f3cfa14
#
_cell.length_a   1.000
_cell.length_b   1.000
_cell.length_c   1.000
_cell.angle_alpha   90.00
_cell.angle_beta   90.00
_cell.angle_gamma   90.00
#
_symmetry.space_group_name_H-M   'P 1'
#
loop_
_entity.id
_entity.type
_entity.pdbx_description
1 polymer ?
#
loop_
_entity_poly.entity_id
_entity_poly.type
_entity_poly.pdbx_seq_one_letter_code
_entity_poly.pdbx_strand_id
1 'polypeptide(L)'
;MDQKKKLRLVLLLSWATYMVAYLCRVNISTALDKLSVGLTVSTEYLSIASSIYFVTYALGQLINGTVGDRVNLHRFLMLALAMTGTINVVLALQHSGPVFLILWGLNGFCQSMFWSTLLRLLAAYSLPEQRKSISTIMSTCSVTGYLISWVILSSVFQPCTFLPYFLVPGIVALLLMLAWYVMSCKMPFTAETGEKKNAPPLPQVARDFVHEKLFVVCALCLTVGAIQEGAVFWLPKIFASVLELGSGSLLLLVLIPFAKLAGVFTARAMLGVFHDSVRHSLMAMLAVSCVITGVMMACGNRTSIVTVLLIAALIAVINASNWYMISYLPMYFAKRNIVSTLVGTFDFSTYVGASLMSGTLGSLLTRFGWIALPSCWMALTVLGLVLSVLGARVFPTVPPEKY
;
A
#
# COMPACT_ATOMS: atom_id res chain seq x y z
N MET A 1 3.75 12.84 -31.39
CA MET A 1 2.62 12.94 -30.47
C MET A 1 2.91 14.05 -29.47
N ASP A 2 1.97 14.95 -29.23
CA ASP A 2 2.11 16.06 -28.30
C ASP A 2 2.46 15.55 -26.87
N GLN A 3 3.35 16.26 -26.15
CA GLN A 3 3.82 15.87 -24.81
C GLN A 3 2.66 15.69 -23.81
N LYS A 4 1.61 16.52 -23.92
CA LYS A 4 0.39 16.39 -23.10
C LYS A 4 -0.35 15.07 -23.36
N LYS A 5 -0.42 14.63 -24.64
CA LYS A 5 -1.05 13.35 -25.01
C LYS A 5 -0.22 12.15 -24.49
N LYS A 6 1.11 12.26 -24.56
CA LYS A 6 2.01 11.24 -24.00
C LYS A 6 1.81 11.08 -22.48
N LEU A 7 1.82 12.19 -21.75
CA LEU A 7 1.61 12.16 -20.29
C LEU A 7 0.25 11.56 -19.93
N ARG A 8 -0.83 11.95 -20.61
CA ARG A 8 -2.17 11.40 -20.34
C ARG A 8 -2.23 9.89 -20.56
N LEU A 9 -1.62 9.39 -21.64
CA LEU A 9 -1.62 7.95 -21.93
C LEU A 9 -0.78 7.17 -20.91
N VAL A 10 0.41 7.68 -20.57
CA VAL A 10 1.26 7.09 -19.53
C VAL A 10 0.55 7.09 -18.17
N LEU A 11 -0.13 8.18 -17.81
CA LEU A 11 -0.89 8.28 -16.56
C LEU A 11 -2.05 7.29 -16.52
N LEU A 12 -2.81 7.17 -17.62
CA LEU A 12 -3.93 6.22 -17.72
C LEU A 12 -3.45 4.78 -17.56
N LEU A 13 -2.40 4.40 -18.29
CA LEU A 13 -1.85 3.05 -18.20
C LEU A 13 -1.22 2.78 -16.83
N SER A 14 -0.53 3.77 -16.24
CA SER A 14 0.01 3.67 -14.89
C SER A 14 -1.09 3.47 -13.86
N TRP A 15 -2.17 4.25 -13.98
CA TRP A 15 -3.34 4.15 -13.12
C TRP A 15 -3.98 2.75 -13.23
N ALA A 16 -4.25 2.28 -14.46
CA ALA A 16 -4.80 0.96 -14.70
C ALA A 16 -3.88 -0.15 -14.17
N THR A 17 -2.56 -0.02 -14.36
CA THR A 17 -1.57 -0.99 -13.87
C THR A 17 -1.63 -1.14 -12.36
N TYR A 18 -1.66 -0.03 -11.62
CA TYR A 18 -1.68 -0.10 -10.17
C TYR A 18 -3.04 -0.56 -9.63
N MET A 19 -4.13 -0.18 -10.28
CA MET A 19 -5.47 -0.70 -9.99
C MET A 19 -5.52 -2.24 -10.17
N VAL A 20 -4.97 -2.77 -11.27
CA VAL A 20 -4.91 -4.23 -11.51
C VAL A 20 -3.96 -4.93 -10.53
N ALA A 21 -2.86 -4.29 -10.14
CA ALA A 21 -2.01 -4.82 -9.07
C ALA A 21 -2.79 -5.01 -7.76
N TYR A 22 -3.69 -4.08 -7.42
CA TYR A 22 -4.60 -4.25 -6.27
C TYR A 22 -5.60 -5.39 -6.46
N LEU A 23 -6.14 -5.61 -7.66
CA LEU A 23 -6.97 -6.79 -7.93
C LEU A 23 -6.22 -8.09 -7.67
N CYS A 24 -4.95 -8.18 -8.09
CA CYS A 24 -4.09 -9.35 -7.88
C CYS A 24 -3.50 -9.44 -6.44
N ARG A 25 -3.80 -8.51 -5.57
CA ARG A 25 -3.39 -8.48 -4.15
C ARG A 25 -4.54 -8.79 -3.21
N VAL A 26 -5.71 -8.20 -3.48
CA VAL A 26 -6.87 -8.22 -2.58
C VAL A 26 -7.76 -9.44 -2.84
N ASN A 27 -7.58 -10.13 -3.95
CA ASN A 27 -8.35 -11.32 -4.34
C ASN A 27 -8.33 -12.45 -3.28
N ILE A 28 -7.24 -12.64 -2.56
CA ILE A 28 -7.17 -13.62 -1.46
C ILE A 28 -8.19 -13.31 -0.36
N SER A 29 -8.33 -12.06 0.05
CA SER A 29 -9.26 -11.67 1.11
C SER A 29 -10.72 -11.84 0.68
N THR A 30 -11.00 -11.69 -0.62
CA THR A 30 -12.33 -11.85 -1.21
C THR A 30 -12.71 -13.33 -1.36
N ALA A 31 -11.72 -14.19 -1.63
CA ALA A 31 -11.90 -15.62 -1.88
C ALA A 31 -11.58 -16.50 -0.65
N LEU A 32 -11.43 -15.95 0.55
CA LEU A 32 -10.85 -16.63 1.71
C LEU A 32 -11.56 -17.97 2.04
N ASP A 33 -12.88 -17.95 2.17
CA ASP A 33 -13.67 -19.14 2.49
C ASP A 33 -13.62 -20.19 1.36
N LYS A 34 -13.62 -19.73 0.12
CA LYS A 34 -13.56 -20.60 -1.07
C LYS A 34 -12.17 -21.23 -1.22
N LEU A 35 -11.11 -20.50 -0.86
CA LEU A 35 -9.74 -21.02 -0.81
C LEU A 35 -9.58 -22.06 0.29
N SER A 36 -10.16 -21.81 1.47
CA SER A 36 -10.12 -22.77 2.59
C SER A 36 -10.72 -24.13 2.17
N VAL A 37 -11.85 -24.10 1.48
CA VAL A 37 -12.49 -25.31 0.95
C VAL A 37 -11.71 -25.91 -0.21
N GLY A 38 -11.34 -25.09 -1.21
CA GLY A 38 -10.73 -25.56 -2.45
C GLY A 38 -9.31 -26.09 -2.28
N LEU A 39 -8.54 -25.58 -1.32
CA LEU A 39 -7.20 -26.06 -0.96
C LEU A 39 -7.20 -27.03 0.23
N THR A 40 -8.35 -27.24 0.86
CA THR A 40 -8.48 -28.07 2.09
C THR A 40 -7.53 -27.61 3.20
N VAL A 41 -7.48 -26.29 3.44
CA VAL A 41 -6.60 -25.65 4.43
C VAL A 41 -7.39 -24.84 5.44
N SER A 42 -6.81 -24.61 6.62
CA SER A 42 -7.45 -23.77 7.64
C SER A 42 -7.33 -22.28 7.34
N THR A 43 -8.14 -21.48 8.01
CA THR A 43 -8.06 -20.00 7.93
C THR A 43 -6.73 -19.50 8.47
N GLU A 44 -6.16 -20.17 9.50
CA GLU A 44 -4.85 -19.85 10.04
C GLU A 44 -3.75 -20.05 9.00
N TYR A 45 -3.86 -21.10 8.18
CA TYR A 45 -2.93 -21.33 7.06
C TYR A 45 -2.98 -20.19 6.04
N LEU A 46 -4.16 -19.69 5.72
CA LEU A 46 -4.32 -18.54 4.81
C LEU A 46 -3.83 -17.22 5.45
N SER A 47 -3.85 -17.11 6.78
CA SER A 47 -3.23 -15.99 7.50
C SER A 47 -1.71 -15.99 7.35
N ILE A 48 -1.09 -17.18 7.40
CA ILE A 48 0.35 -17.35 7.11
C ILE A 48 0.65 -16.94 5.67
N ALA A 49 -0.19 -17.30 4.71
CA ALA A 49 -0.04 -16.87 3.31
C ALA A 49 0.00 -15.34 3.19
N SER A 50 -0.88 -14.64 3.90
CA SER A 50 -0.90 -13.17 3.93
C SER A 50 0.37 -12.58 4.51
N SER A 51 0.86 -13.14 5.62
CA SER A 51 2.11 -12.70 6.25
C SER A 51 3.31 -12.92 5.32
N ILE A 52 3.39 -14.07 4.66
CA ILE A 52 4.43 -14.36 3.66
C ILE A 52 4.40 -13.34 2.52
N TYR A 53 3.21 -13.00 2.02
CA TYR A 53 3.06 -11.97 0.98
C TYR A 53 3.65 -10.63 1.45
N PHE A 54 3.32 -10.18 2.65
CA PHE A 54 3.82 -8.90 3.16
C PHE A 54 5.33 -8.91 3.41
N VAL A 55 5.90 -10.02 3.90
CA VAL A 55 7.35 -10.16 4.07
C VAL A 55 8.06 -10.10 2.73
N THR A 56 7.60 -10.87 1.75
CA THR A 56 8.24 -10.92 0.42
C THR A 56 8.04 -9.60 -0.35
N TYR A 57 6.90 -8.95 -0.16
CA TYR A 57 6.65 -7.62 -0.69
C TYR A 57 7.60 -6.59 -0.06
N ALA A 58 7.78 -6.62 1.27
CA ALA A 58 8.72 -5.75 1.97
C ALA A 58 10.16 -5.92 1.47
N LEU A 59 10.66 -7.16 1.44
CA LEU A 59 11.98 -7.47 0.89
C LEU A 59 12.11 -7.01 -0.56
N GLY A 60 11.06 -7.25 -1.34
CA GLY A 60 10.97 -6.79 -2.71
C GLY A 60 11.04 -5.27 -2.84
N GLN A 61 10.39 -4.51 -1.97
CA GLN A 61 10.46 -3.03 -2.00
C GLN A 61 11.88 -2.52 -1.80
N LEU A 62 12.64 -3.13 -0.89
CA LEU A 62 14.03 -2.76 -0.66
C LEU A 62 14.91 -3.05 -1.89
N ILE A 63 14.78 -4.25 -2.45
CA ILE A 63 15.55 -4.71 -3.60
C ILE A 63 15.11 -3.95 -4.87
N ASN A 64 13.84 -3.96 -5.19
CA ASN A 64 13.29 -3.39 -6.41
C ASN A 64 13.31 -1.85 -6.40
N GLY A 65 13.27 -1.22 -5.23
CA GLY A 65 13.51 0.21 -5.08
C GLY A 65 14.91 0.62 -5.56
N THR A 66 15.93 -0.16 -5.20
CA THR A 66 17.33 0.09 -5.65
C THR A 66 17.56 -0.32 -7.09
N VAL A 67 16.96 -1.43 -7.54
CA VAL A 67 17.05 -1.91 -8.92
C VAL A 67 16.32 -0.96 -9.87
N GLY A 68 15.14 -0.45 -9.48
CA GLY A 68 14.34 0.47 -10.27
C GLY A 68 15.09 1.73 -10.70
N ASP A 69 16.08 2.20 -9.92
CA ASP A 69 16.91 3.35 -10.28
C ASP A 69 17.96 3.05 -11.38
N ARG A 70 18.19 1.77 -11.71
CA ARG A 70 19.25 1.30 -12.59
C ARG A 70 18.79 0.63 -13.87
N VAL A 71 17.49 0.31 -13.97
CA VAL A 71 16.91 -0.45 -15.09
C VAL A 71 15.98 0.39 -15.95
N ASN A 72 15.65 -0.12 -17.13
CA ASN A 72 14.63 0.47 -18.00
C ASN A 72 13.26 0.26 -17.38
N LEU A 73 12.61 1.36 -16.96
CA LEU A 73 11.34 1.35 -16.23
C LEU A 73 10.21 0.62 -16.95
N HIS A 74 10.12 0.78 -18.28
CA HIS A 74 9.06 0.14 -19.06
C HIS A 74 9.23 -1.38 -19.11
N ARG A 75 10.47 -1.86 -19.35
CA ARG A 75 10.76 -3.29 -19.35
C ARG A 75 10.55 -3.90 -17.96
N PHE A 76 10.95 -3.19 -16.93
CA PHE A 76 10.78 -3.63 -15.55
C PHE A 76 9.30 -3.73 -15.16
N LEU A 77 8.49 -2.76 -15.59
CA LEU A 77 7.05 -2.76 -15.38
C LEU A 77 6.33 -3.89 -16.14
N MET A 78 6.72 -4.12 -17.41
CA MET A 78 6.18 -5.23 -18.21
C MET A 78 6.54 -6.58 -17.59
N LEU A 79 7.76 -6.74 -17.08
CA LEU A 79 8.18 -7.94 -16.36
C LEU A 79 7.33 -8.16 -15.10
N ALA A 80 7.10 -7.12 -14.31
CA ALA A 80 6.25 -7.19 -13.12
C ALA A 80 4.82 -7.65 -13.45
N LEU A 81 4.23 -7.06 -14.50
CA LEU A 81 2.89 -7.44 -14.97
C LEU A 81 2.84 -8.89 -15.50
N ALA A 82 3.84 -9.30 -16.28
CA ALA A 82 3.94 -10.66 -16.80
C ALA A 82 4.03 -11.68 -15.66
N MET A 83 4.92 -11.45 -14.70
CA MET A 83 5.09 -12.35 -13.54
C MET A 83 3.84 -12.39 -12.68
N THR A 84 3.30 -11.23 -12.28
CA THR A 84 2.08 -11.14 -11.44
C THR A 84 0.90 -11.81 -12.15
N GLY A 85 0.69 -11.54 -13.44
CA GLY A 85 -0.39 -12.12 -14.22
C GLY A 85 -0.28 -13.63 -14.33
N THR A 86 0.91 -14.15 -14.69
CA THR A 86 1.17 -15.59 -14.79
C THR A 86 0.99 -16.29 -13.44
N ILE A 87 1.53 -15.72 -12.35
CA ILE A 87 1.37 -16.29 -11.01
C ILE A 87 -0.11 -16.37 -10.64
N ASN A 88 -0.90 -15.33 -10.88
CA ASN A 88 -2.34 -15.36 -10.58
C ASN A 88 -3.09 -16.40 -11.43
N VAL A 89 -2.75 -16.58 -12.71
CA VAL A 89 -3.33 -17.65 -13.55
C VAL A 89 -2.97 -19.03 -12.99
N VAL A 90 -1.73 -19.26 -12.59
CA VAL A 90 -1.29 -20.53 -12.00
C VAL A 90 -1.97 -20.77 -10.63
N LEU A 91 -2.11 -19.73 -9.81
CA LEU A 91 -2.85 -19.80 -8.54
C LEU A 91 -4.30 -20.20 -8.71
N ALA A 92 -4.95 -19.76 -9.80
CA ALA A 92 -6.32 -20.12 -10.11
C ALA A 92 -6.49 -21.62 -10.44
N LEU A 93 -5.46 -22.25 -11.01
CA LEU A 93 -5.52 -23.60 -11.56
C LEU A 93 -4.96 -24.68 -10.60
N GLN A 94 -4.20 -24.28 -9.58
CA GLN A 94 -3.58 -25.21 -8.65
C GLN A 94 -4.45 -25.47 -7.41
N HIS A 95 -4.28 -26.64 -6.76
CA HIS A 95 -5.05 -27.07 -5.57
C HIS A 95 -4.18 -27.47 -4.37
N SER A 96 -2.88 -27.20 -4.43
CA SER A 96 -1.94 -27.56 -3.36
C SER A 96 -1.68 -26.36 -2.44
N GLY A 97 -1.94 -26.51 -1.13
CA GLY A 97 -1.66 -25.47 -0.14
C GLY A 97 -0.21 -24.97 -0.13
N PRO A 98 0.81 -25.87 -0.08
CA PRO A 98 2.22 -25.47 -0.14
C PRO A 98 2.59 -24.70 -1.42
N VAL A 99 2.10 -25.17 -2.58
CA VAL A 99 2.32 -24.46 -3.85
C VAL A 99 1.68 -23.09 -3.82
N PHE A 100 0.47 -22.97 -3.23
CA PHE A 100 -0.19 -21.69 -3.04
C PHE A 100 0.68 -20.71 -2.23
N LEU A 101 1.26 -21.14 -1.10
CA LEU A 101 2.13 -20.29 -0.28
C LEU A 101 3.34 -19.75 -1.05
N ILE A 102 4.01 -20.63 -1.80
CA ILE A 102 5.19 -20.26 -2.57
C ILE A 102 4.82 -19.25 -3.66
N LEU A 103 3.79 -19.54 -4.44
CA LEU A 103 3.34 -18.67 -5.51
C LEU A 103 2.80 -17.33 -4.98
N TRP A 104 2.10 -17.35 -3.85
CA TRP A 104 1.59 -16.14 -3.22
C TRP A 104 2.70 -15.25 -2.67
N GLY A 105 3.74 -15.85 -2.09
CA GLY A 105 4.96 -15.15 -1.69
C GLY A 105 5.69 -14.54 -2.91
N LEU A 106 5.84 -15.29 -4.00
CA LEU A 106 6.42 -14.77 -5.25
C LEU A 106 5.58 -13.62 -5.82
N ASN A 107 4.24 -13.71 -5.76
CA ASN A 107 3.36 -12.62 -6.16
C ASN A 107 3.64 -11.34 -5.35
N GLY A 108 3.85 -11.46 -4.04
CA GLY A 108 4.21 -10.34 -3.18
C GLY A 108 5.52 -9.66 -3.64
N PHE A 109 6.55 -10.45 -3.88
CA PHE A 109 7.83 -9.94 -4.39
C PHE A 109 7.67 -9.23 -5.75
N CYS A 110 6.96 -9.84 -6.69
CA CYS A 110 6.75 -9.24 -8.02
C CYS A 110 5.94 -7.94 -7.93
N GLN A 111 4.94 -7.88 -7.08
CA GLN A 111 4.10 -6.69 -6.93
C GLN A 111 4.84 -5.50 -6.31
N SER A 112 5.90 -5.72 -5.57
CA SER A 112 6.75 -4.64 -5.04
C SER A 112 7.43 -3.81 -6.13
N MET A 113 7.52 -4.34 -7.36
CA MET A 113 8.10 -3.64 -8.51
C MET A 113 7.22 -2.49 -9.03
N PHE A 114 5.92 -2.44 -8.70
CA PHE A 114 5.00 -1.50 -9.34
C PHE A 114 5.13 -0.08 -8.85
N TRP A 115 4.96 0.17 -7.54
CA TRP A 115 4.73 1.53 -7.02
C TRP A 115 5.90 2.48 -7.29
N SER A 116 7.10 2.11 -6.88
CA SER A 116 8.32 2.91 -7.08
C SER A 116 8.61 3.17 -8.57
N THR A 117 8.41 2.14 -9.42
CA THR A 117 8.60 2.23 -10.86
C THR A 117 7.61 3.18 -11.51
N LEU A 118 6.31 3.08 -11.15
CA LEU A 118 5.26 3.93 -11.69
C LEU A 118 5.44 5.41 -11.28
N LEU A 119 5.77 5.66 -10.01
CA LEU A 119 6.03 7.03 -9.54
C LEU A 119 7.22 7.66 -10.26
N ARG A 120 8.30 6.91 -10.42
CA ARG A 120 9.48 7.38 -11.15
C ARG A 120 9.17 7.63 -12.63
N LEU A 121 8.42 6.71 -13.26
CA LEU A 121 7.99 6.86 -14.64
C LEU A 121 7.15 8.13 -14.83
N LEU A 122 6.16 8.34 -13.98
CA LEU A 122 5.30 9.53 -14.03
C LEU A 122 6.08 10.81 -13.74
N ALA A 123 7.04 10.78 -12.83
CA ALA A 123 7.91 11.92 -12.56
C ALA A 123 8.77 12.31 -13.77
N ALA A 124 9.19 11.34 -14.58
CA ALA A 124 9.96 11.58 -15.82
C ALA A 124 9.14 12.22 -16.94
N TYR A 125 7.82 11.96 -16.98
CA TYR A 125 6.92 12.51 -18.00
C TYR A 125 6.19 13.80 -17.57
N SER A 126 6.29 14.21 -16.30
CA SER A 126 5.53 15.34 -15.74
C SER A 126 6.39 16.51 -15.33
N LEU A 127 5.84 17.71 -15.47
CA LEU A 127 6.41 18.92 -14.89
C LEU A 127 6.26 18.90 -13.34
N PRO A 128 7.14 19.56 -12.59
CA PRO A 128 7.08 19.60 -11.12
C PRO A 128 5.71 20.01 -10.58
N GLU A 129 5.06 21.01 -11.21
CA GLU A 129 3.74 21.53 -10.81
C GLU A 129 2.61 20.49 -10.98
N GLN A 130 2.77 19.54 -11.92
CA GLN A 130 1.78 18.49 -12.20
C GLN A 130 1.87 17.31 -11.23
N ARG A 131 3.02 17.10 -10.57
CA ARG A 131 3.30 15.94 -9.73
C ARG A 131 2.32 15.77 -8.58
N LYS A 132 1.90 16.89 -7.96
CA LYS A 132 0.89 16.87 -6.88
C LYS A 132 -0.46 16.31 -7.35
N SER A 133 -0.93 16.74 -8.53
CA SER A 133 -2.17 16.24 -9.13
C SER A 133 -2.06 14.78 -9.57
N ILE A 134 -0.93 14.40 -10.17
CA ILE A 134 -0.65 13.03 -10.60
C ILE A 134 -0.62 12.08 -9.39
N SER A 135 0.04 12.45 -8.32
CA SER A 135 0.07 11.66 -7.06
C SER A 135 -1.34 11.47 -6.49
N THR A 136 -2.18 12.51 -6.53
CA THR A 136 -3.58 12.41 -6.09
C THR A 136 -4.39 11.46 -6.97
N ILE A 137 -4.25 11.55 -8.31
CA ILE A 137 -4.92 10.63 -9.24
C ILE A 137 -4.44 9.19 -8.99
N MET A 138 -3.14 8.98 -8.84
CA MET A 138 -2.59 7.65 -8.56
C MET A 138 -3.09 7.06 -7.23
N SER A 139 -3.40 7.88 -6.24
CA SER A 139 -3.98 7.41 -4.97
C SER A 139 -5.38 6.80 -5.13
N THR A 140 -6.11 7.12 -6.19
CA THR A 140 -7.43 6.54 -6.46
C THR A 140 -7.36 5.10 -6.99
N CYS A 141 -6.20 4.65 -7.49
CA CYS A 141 -6.03 3.30 -8.04
C CYS A 141 -6.35 2.22 -7.01
N SER A 142 -5.82 2.38 -5.80
CA SER A 142 -6.02 1.41 -4.71
C SER A 142 -7.48 1.36 -4.29
N VAL A 143 -8.13 2.51 -4.16
CA VAL A 143 -9.56 2.61 -3.83
C VAL A 143 -10.39 1.85 -4.85
N THR A 144 -10.15 2.11 -6.15
CA THR A 144 -10.87 1.44 -7.23
C THR A 144 -10.60 -0.06 -7.24
N GLY A 145 -9.34 -0.48 -7.02
CA GLY A 145 -8.97 -1.90 -6.94
C GLY A 145 -9.67 -2.62 -5.79
N TYR A 146 -9.74 -2.02 -4.59
CA TYR A 146 -10.50 -2.55 -3.46
C TYR A 146 -12.00 -2.66 -3.78
N LEU A 147 -12.61 -1.60 -4.35
CA LEU A 147 -14.04 -1.59 -4.68
C LEU A 147 -14.38 -2.67 -5.71
N ILE A 148 -13.59 -2.79 -6.77
CA ILE A 148 -13.80 -3.83 -7.77
C ILE A 148 -13.66 -5.22 -7.13
N SER A 149 -12.63 -5.47 -6.33
CA SER A 149 -12.39 -6.77 -5.71
C SER A 149 -13.47 -7.11 -4.67
N TRP A 150 -13.70 -6.23 -3.70
CA TRP A 150 -14.58 -6.52 -2.55
C TRP A 150 -16.06 -6.43 -2.86
N VAL A 151 -16.48 -5.62 -3.85
CA VAL A 151 -17.87 -5.43 -4.18
C VAL A 151 -18.23 -6.17 -5.48
N ILE A 152 -17.54 -5.85 -6.58
CA ILE A 152 -17.93 -6.37 -7.89
C ILE A 152 -17.55 -7.85 -8.01
N LEU A 153 -16.29 -8.21 -7.81
CA LEU A 153 -15.85 -9.61 -7.98
C LEU A 153 -16.46 -10.53 -6.93
N SER A 154 -16.63 -10.08 -5.69
CA SER A 154 -17.29 -10.88 -4.65
C SER A 154 -18.76 -11.19 -5.01
N SER A 155 -19.49 -10.20 -5.53
CA SER A 155 -20.89 -10.37 -5.91
C SER A 155 -21.04 -11.24 -7.17
N VAL A 156 -20.24 -10.97 -8.20
CA VAL A 156 -20.32 -11.67 -9.49
C VAL A 156 -19.87 -13.13 -9.36
N PHE A 157 -18.84 -13.41 -8.57
CA PHE A 157 -18.28 -14.75 -8.43
C PHE A 157 -18.75 -15.49 -7.17
N GLN A 158 -19.76 -14.96 -6.46
CA GLN A 158 -20.32 -15.61 -5.27
C GLN A 158 -20.67 -17.08 -5.49
N PRO A 159 -21.34 -17.49 -6.58
CA PRO A 159 -21.68 -18.89 -6.83
C PRO A 159 -20.49 -19.74 -7.31
N CYS A 160 -19.36 -19.14 -7.64
CA CYS A 160 -18.21 -19.83 -8.22
C CYS A 160 -17.23 -20.35 -7.14
N THR A 161 -16.29 -21.18 -7.57
CA THR A 161 -15.11 -21.59 -6.79
C THR A 161 -14.15 -20.40 -6.62
N PHE A 162 -12.96 -20.63 -6.05
CA PHE A 162 -11.94 -19.58 -5.95
C PHE A 162 -11.26 -19.24 -7.30
N LEU A 163 -11.43 -20.09 -8.33
CA LEU A 163 -10.78 -19.97 -9.64
C LEU A 163 -10.92 -18.58 -10.28
N PRO A 164 -12.13 -18.01 -10.49
CA PRO A 164 -12.27 -16.73 -11.20
C PRO A 164 -11.67 -15.54 -10.44
N TYR A 165 -11.56 -15.64 -9.11
CA TYR A 165 -10.96 -14.57 -8.31
C TYR A 165 -9.48 -14.34 -8.58
N PHE A 166 -8.76 -15.36 -9.06
CA PHE A 166 -7.36 -15.28 -9.47
C PHE A 166 -7.20 -15.22 -10.97
N LEU A 167 -7.99 -16.01 -11.71
CA LEU A 167 -7.87 -16.11 -13.17
C LEU A 167 -8.16 -14.76 -13.86
N VAL A 168 -9.27 -14.11 -13.50
CA VAL A 168 -9.68 -12.85 -14.15
C VAL A 168 -8.66 -11.73 -13.92
N PRO A 169 -8.24 -11.41 -12.67
CA PRO A 169 -7.18 -10.43 -12.45
C PRO A 169 -5.86 -10.79 -13.16
N GLY A 170 -5.50 -12.09 -13.18
CA GLY A 170 -4.30 -12.57 -13.85
C GLY A 170 -4.33 -12.30 -15.36
N ILE A 171 -5.43 -12.62 -16.03
CA ILE A 171 -5.61 -12.35 -17.47
C ILE A 171 -5.58 -10.83 -17.73
N VAL A 172 -6.26 -10.04 -16.93
CA VAL A 172 -6.27 -8.56 -17.07
C VAL A 172 -4.86 -7.99 -16.93
N ALA A 173 -4.04 -8.51 -16.01
CA ALA A 173 -2.65 -8.10 -15.86
C ALA A 173 -1.81 -8.43 -17.11
N LEU A 174 -2.01 -9.61 -17.71
CA LEU A 174 -1.32 -10.00 -18.96
C LEU A 174 -1.76 -9.14 -20.15
N LEU A 175 -3.04 -8.83 -20.27
CA LEU A 175 -3.55 -7.94 -21.31
C LEU A 175 -2.98 -6.52 -21.15
N LEU A 176 -2.84 -6.05 -19.91
CA LEU A 176 -2.25 -4.75 -19.64
C LEU A 176 -0.74 -4.73 -19.93
N MET A 177 -0.03 -5.83 -19.69
CA MET A 177 1.36 -5.99 -20.13
C MET A 177 1.46 -5.86 -21.65
N LEU A 178 0.55 -6.48 -22.39
CA LEU A 178 0.50 -6.36 -23.84
C LEU A 178 0.22 -4.91 -24.28
N ALA A 179 -0.67 -4.20 -23.59
CA ALA A 179 -0.95 -2.79 -23.87
C ALA A 179 0.31 -1.92 -23.67
N TRP A 180 1.09 -2.14 -22.62
CA TRP A 180 2.39 -1.51 -22.41
C TRP A 180 3.39 -1.83 -23.51
N TYR A 181 3.44 -3.09 -23.95
CA TYR A 181 4.30 -3.51 -25.05
C TYR A 181 3.95 -2.78 -26.36
N VAL A 182 2.67 -2.79 -26.75
CA VAL A 182 2.19 -2.08 -27.94
C VAL A 182 2.47 -0.57 -27.87
N MET A 183 2.29 0.02 -26.69
CA MET A 183 2.63 1.43 -26.49
C MET A 183 4.13 1.68 -26.65
N SER A 184 4.99 0.80 -26.12
CA SER A 184 6.44 0.94 -26.23
C SER A 184 6.93 0.80 -27.70
N CYS A 185 6.26 0.01 -28.51
CA CYS A 185 6.55 -0.10 -29.95
C CYS A 185 6.16 1.15 -30.73
N LYS A 186 5.02 1.79 -30.36
CA LYS A 186 4.53 3.00 -31.05
C LYS A 186 5.21 4.29 -30.57
N MET A 187 5.72 4.27 -29.37
CA MET A 187 6.43 5.38 -28.75
C MET A 187 7.76 4.86 -28.21
N PRO A 188 8.82 4.82 -29.06
CA PRO A 188 10.13 4.49 -28.53
C PRO A 188 10.45 5.51 -27.43
N PHE A 189 10.52 5.01 -26.21
CA PHE A 189 10.94 5.79 -25.05
C PHE A 189 12.42 6.07 -25.22
N THR A 190 12.73 7.27 -25.72
CA THR A 190 14.10 7.74 -25.87
C THR A 190 14.80 7.63 -24.51
N ALA A 191 16.07 7.33 -24.53
CA ALA A 191 16.91 7.14 -23.35
C ALA A 191 16.94 8.35 -22.39
N GLU A 192 16.36 9.48 -22.79
CA GLU A 192 16.17 10.68 -21.96
C GLU A 192 15.24 10.48 -20.75
N THR A 193 14.33 9.50 -20.81
CA THR A 193 13.53 9.09 -19.64
C THR A 193 14.26 8.12 -18.72
N GLY A 194 15.43 7.68 -19.13
CA GLY A 194 16.33 6.80 -18.41
C GLY A 194 17.77 7.27 -18.53
N GLU A 195 18.02 8.60 -18.48
CA GLU A 195 19.38 8.99 -18.13
C GLU A 195 19.77 8.18 -16.90
N LYS A 196 20.87 7.42 -17.03
CA LYS A 196 21.69 6.96 -15.93
C LYS A 196 22.15 8.21 -15.18
N LYS A 197 21.23 8.93 -14.55
CA LYS A 197 21.57 9.89 -13.52
C LYS A 197 22.31 9.04 -12.51
N ASN A 198 23.59 9.31 -12.35
CA ASN A 198 24.48 8.60 -11.47
C ASN A 198 23.81 8.51 -10.09
N ALA A 199 23.07 7.41 -9.85
CA ALA A 199 22.57 7.14 -8.52
C ALA A 199 23.78 7.07 -7.60
N PRO A 200 23.82 7.77 -6.49
CA PRO A 200 24.96 7.75 -5.61
C PRO A 200 25.26 6.32 -5.17
N PRO A 201 26.53 5.98 -4.91
CA PRO A 201 26.87 4.64 -4.45
C PRO A 201 26.17 4.32 -3.13
N LEU A 202 25.74 3.07 -2.95
CA LEU A 202 24.99 2.63 -1.75
C LEU A 202 25.63 3.06 -0.41
N PRO A 203 26.98 3.04 -0.24
CA PRO A 203 27.60 3.53 0.99
C PRO A 203 27.34 5.02 1.27
N GLN A 204 27.23 5.84 0.22
CA GLN A 204 26.90 7.26 0.38
C GLN A 204 25.44 7.43 0.80
N VAL A 205 24.54 6.69 0.17
CA VAL A 205 23.11 6.69 0.55
C VAL A 205 22.92 6.27 2.00
N ALA A 206 23.64 5.21 2.42
CA ALA A 206 23.58 4.74 3.81
C ALA A 206 24.13 5.80 4.79
N ARG A 207 25.20 6.50 4.43
CA ARG A 207 25.75 7.60 5.24
C ARG A 207 24.74 8.75 5.37
N ASP A 208 24.15 9.17 4.26
CA ASP A 208 23.12 10.22 4.23
C ASP A 208 21.91 9.80 5.07
N PHE A 209 21.51 8.53 4.98
CA PHE A 209 20.39 7.97 5.74
C PHE A 209 20.63 8.07 7.25
N VAL A 210 21.83 7.76 7.71
CA VAL A 210 22.19 7.87 9.14
C VAL A 210 22.33 9.34 9.56
N HIS A 211 22.99 10.16 8.73
CA HIS A 211 23.21 11.58 9.02
C HIS A 211 21.89 12.35 9.15
N GLU A 212 20.96 12.13 8.24
CA GLU A 212 19.61 12.75 8.27
C GLU A 212 18.66 12.03 9.25
N LYS A 213 19.12 11.01 10.00
CA LYS A 213 18.33 10.23 10.98
C LYS A 213 17.05 9.62 10.40
N LEU A 214 17.06 9.22 9.12
CA LEU A 214 15.87 8.69 8.43
C LEU A 214 15.39 7.34 9.01
N PHE A 215 16.18 6.68 9.86
CA PHE A 215 15.75 5.50 10.62
C PHE A 215 14.55 5.79 11.53
N VAL A 216 14.36 7.05 12.00
CA VAL A 216 13.17 7.45 12.75
C VAL A 216 11.92 7.41 11.86
N VAL A 217 12.07 7.80 10.59
CA VAL A 217 10.97 7.69 9.61
C VAL A 217 10.63 6.22 9.36
N CYS A 218 11.63 5.34 9.27
CA CYS A 218 11.40 3.90 9.15
C CYS A 218 10.63 3.33 10.35
N ALA A 219 11.00 3.72 11.57
CA ALA A 219 10.27 3.31 12.78
C ALA A 219 8.82 3.80 12.78
N LEU A 220 8.59 5.04 12.32
CA LEU A 220 7.24 5.58 12.12
C LEU A 220 6.47 4.81 11.04
N CYS A 221 7.10 4.52 9.91
CA CYS A 221 6.49 3.72 8.84
C CYS A 221 6.08 2.33 9.32
N LEU A 222 6.89 1.70 10.20
CA LEU A 222 6.56 0.42 10.80
C LEU A 222 5.29 0.52 11.67
N THR A 223 5.18 1.54 12.53
CA THR A 223 3.99 1.72 13.39
C THR A 223 2.74 2.00 12.58
N VAL A 224 2.85 2.89 11.60
CA VAL A 224 1.74 3.28 10.72
C VAL A 224 1.31 2.11 9.83
N GLY A 225 2.27 1.36 9.27
CA GLY A 225 2.02 0.19 8.44
C GLY A 225 1.33 -0.95 9.18
N ALA A 226 1.69 -1.17 10.44
CA ALA A 226 1.02 -2.15 11.30
C ALA A 226 -0.48 -1.85 11.44
N ILE A 227 -0.86 -0.58 11.61
CA ILE A 227 -2.26 -0.18 11.71
C ILE A 227 -2.93 -0.23 10.34
N GLN A 228 -2.31 0.37 9.32
CA GLN A 228 -2.93 0.62 8.02
C GLN A 228 -3.11 -0.63 7.18
N GLU A 229 -2.08 -1.48 7.06
CA GLU A 229 -2.08 -2.64 6.17
C GLU A 229 -2.27 -3.94 6.95
N GLY A 230 -1.64 -4.08 8.12
CA GLY A 230 -1.70 -5.31 8.92
C GLY A 230 -3.09 -5.62 9.43
N ALA A 231 -3.85 -4.61 9.88
CA ALA A 231 -5.20 -4.80 10.37
C ALA A 231 -6.25 -4.86 9.26
N VAL A 232 -6.05 -4.16 8.13
CA VAL A 232 -7.02 -4.12 7.02
C VAL A 232 -7.29 -5.52 6.45
N PHE A 233 -6.30 -6.39 6.45
CA PHE A 233 -6.49 -7.79 6.05
C PHE A 233 -7.56 -8.51 6.89
N TRP A 234 -7.64 -8.19 8.20
CA TRP A 234 -8.56 -8.82 9.14
C TRP A 234 -9.93 -8.15 9.22
N LEU A 235 -10.12 -6.96 8.64
CA LEU A 235 -11.37 -6.21 8.76
C LEU A 235 -12.61 -6.99 8.30
N PRO A 236 -12.59 -7.76 7.20
CA PRO A 236 -13.74 -8.57 6.82
C PRO A 236 -14.17 -9.53 7.94
N LYS A 237 -13.19 -10.25 8.53
CA LYS A 237 -13.46 -11.16 9.64
C LYS A 237 -13.86 -10.42 10.92
N ILE A 238 -13.23 -9.30 11.21
CA ILE A 238 -13.58 -8.46 12.37
C ILE A 238 -15.01 -7.98 12.26
N PHE A 239 -15.44 -7.47 11.11
CA PHE A 239 -16.81 -6.99 10.91
C PHE A 239 -17.82 -8.11 10.98
N ALA A 240 -17.54 -9.26 10.37
CA ALA A 240 -18.48 -10.38 10.32
C ALA A 240 -18.62 -11.11 11.65
N SER A 241 -17.51 -11.43 12.32
CA SER A 241 -17.48 -12.33 13.48
C SER A 241 -17.25 -11.64 14.82
N VAL A 242 -16.43 -10.59 14.86
CA VAL A 242 -16.10 -9.89 16.12
C VAL A 242 -17.11 -8.80 16.43
N LEU A 243 -17.61 -8.11 15.40
CA LEU A 243 -18.64 -7.09 15.52
C LEU A 243 -20.07 -7.60 15.23
N GLU A 244 -20.21 -8.90 14.94
CA GLU A 244 -21.52 -9.58 14.73
C GLU A 244 -22.43 -8.89 13.71
N LEU A 245 -21.84 -8.17 12.73
CA LEU A 245 -22.60 -7.38 11.74
C LEU A 245 -23.24 -8.24 10.63
N GLY A 246 -23.00 -9.56 10.64
CA GLY A 246 -23.54 -10.50 9.68
C GLY A 246 -23.10 -10.27 8.23
N SER A 247 -23.87 -10.80 7.28
CA SER A 247 -23.57 -10.71 5.84
C SER A 247 -23.64 -9.28 5.26
N GLY A 248 -24.38 -8.37 5.92
CA GLY A 248 -24.42 -6.95 5.56
C GLY A 248 -23.12 -6.20 5.81
N SER A 249 -22.19 -6.79 6.57
CA SER A 249 -20.89 -6.20 6.89
C SER A 249 -20.01 -5.94 5.68
N LEU A 250 -20.16 -6.69 4.59
CA LEU A 250 -19.39 -6.51 3.35
C LEU A 250 -19.61 -5.13 2.73
N LEU A 251 -20.82 -4.57 2.84
CA LEU A 251 -21.09 -3.20 2.36
C LEU A 251 -20.35 -2.15 3.19
N LEU A 252 -20.16 -2.38 4.48
CA LEU A 252 -19.42 -1.47 5.35
C LEU A 252 -17.93 -1.47 5.06
N LEU A 253 -17.37 -2.54 4.47
CA LEU A 253 -15.99 -2.57 4.02
C LEU A 253 -15.68 -1.54 2.93
N VAL A 254 -16.69 -1.09 2.19
CA VAL A 254 -16.57 -0.02 1.19
C VAL A 254 -16.09 1.29 1.84
N LEU A 255 -16.40 1.53 3.10
CA LEU A 255 -15.94 2.73 3.83
C LEU A 255 -14.41 2.80 3.94
N ILE A 256 -13.71 1.67 3.99
CA ILE A 256 -12.26 1.61 4.21
C ILE A 256 -11.45 2.22 3.05
N PRO A 257 -11.66 1.83 1.78
CA PRO A 257 -10.98 2.49 0.66
C PRO A 257 -11.32 3.98 0.56
N PHE A 258 -12.57 4.38 0.81
CA PHE A 258 -12.95 5.79 0.84
C PHE A 258 -12.29 6.54 2.00
N ALA A 259 -12.16 5.91 3.18
CA ALA A 259 -11.41 6.48 4.30
C ALA A 259 -9.93 6.69 3.95
N LYS A 260 -9.28 5.72 3.29
CA LYS A 260 -7.92 5.88 2.77
C LYS A 260 -7.81 7.08 1.81
N LEU A 261 -8.77 7.23 0.90
CA LEU A 261 -8.80 8.36 -0.03
C LEU A 261 -9.01 9.69 0.72
N ALA A 262 -9.97 9.74 1.64
CA ALA A 262 -10.21 10.92 2.49
C ALA A 262 -8.95 11.31 3.27
N GLY A 263 -8.16 10.33 3.74
CA GLY A 263 -6.88 10.56 4.39
C GLY A 263 -5.89 11.36 3.55
N VAL A 264 -5.80 11.11 2.23
CA VAL A 264 -4.94 11.88 1.33
C VAL A 264 -5.38 13.35 1.26
N PHE A 265 -6.69 13.61 1.16
CA PHE A 265 -7.20 14.98 1.16
C PHE A 265 -7.00 15.67 2.51
N THR A 266 -7.20 14.95 3.62
CA THR A 266 -6.93 15.42 4.98
C THR A 266 -5.46 15.79 5.15
N ALA A 267 -4.54 14.95 4.66
CA ALA A 267 -3.11 15.25 4.68
C ALA A 267 -2.79 16.57 3.97
N ARG A 268 -3.36 16.78 2.78
CA ARG A 268 -3.17 18.01 2.01
C ARG A 268 -3.75 19.24 2.71
N ALA A 269 -4.94 19.11 3.31
CA ALA A 269 -5.58 20.18 4.05
C ALA A 269 -4.76 20.59 5.29
N MET A 270 -4.24 19.59 6.02
CA MET A 270 -3.41 19.85 7.21
C MET A 270 -2.07 20.52 6.87
N LEU A 271 -1.45 20.19 5.72
CA LEU A 271 -0.28 20.96 5.25
C LEU A 271 -0.64 22.44 5.05
N GLY A 272 -1.81 22.74 4.49
CA GLY A 272 -2.30 24.12 4.38
C GLY A 272 -2.47 24.81 5.72
N VAL A 273 -3.06 24.12 6.70
CA VAL A 273 -3.27 24.65 8.06
C VAL A 273 -1.94 24.93 8.77
N PHE A 274 -0.95 24.06 8.60
CA PHE A 274 0.36 24.16 9.25
C PHE A 274 1.46 24.77 8.35
N HIS A 275 1.09 25.57 7.35
CA HIS A 275 2.03 26.31 6.49
C HIS A 275 3.10 25.42 5.86
N ASP A 276 2.67 24.29 5.30
CA ASP A 276 3.50 23.25 4.66
C ASP A 276 4.50 22.53 5.60
N SER A 277 4.30 22.64 6.91
CA SER A 277 5.11 21.91 7.89
C SER A 277 4.67 20.46 7.99
N VAL A 278 5.45 19.55 7.43
CA VAL A 278 5.23 18.09 7.54
C VAL A 278 5.23 17.64 9.00
N ARG A 279 6.14 18.21 9.81
CA ARG A 279 6.28 17.89 11.23
C ARG A 279 4.98 18.11 12.00
N HIS A 280 4.44 19.31 11.96
CA HIS A 280 3.24 19.66 12.72
C HIS A 280 2.01 18.92 12.22
N SER A 281 1.90 18.77 10.91
CA SER A 281 0.81 17.98 10.29
C SER A 281 0.84 16.52 10.72
N LEU A 282 2.01 15.87 10.73
CA LEU A 282 2.17 14.48 11.15
C LEU A 282 1.85 14.30 12.65
N MET A 283 2.38 15.20 13.51
CA MET A 283 2.10 15.17 14.95
C MET A 283 0.61 15.33 15.24
N ALA A 284 -0.06 16.26 14.55
CA ALA A 284 -1.50 16.46 14.70
C ALA A 284 -2.29 15.22 14.30
N MET A 285 -1.94 14.55 13.16
CA MET A 285 -2.60 13.32 12.73
C MET A 285 -2.42 12.19 13.74
N LEU A 286 -1.21 11.99 14.27
CA LEU A 286 -0.95 10.97 15.28
C LEU A 286 -1.65 11.26 16.60
N ALA A 287 -1.72 12.53 17.02
CA ALA A 287 -2.49 12.93 18.21
C ALA A 287 -4.00 12.64 18.04
N VAL A 288 -4.57 12.97 16.88
CA VAL A 288 -5.97 12.63 16.56
C VAL A 288 -6.18 11.12 16.55
N SER A 289 -5.21 10.34 16.05
CA SER A 289 -5.28 8.88 16.09
C SER A 289 -5.32 8.34 17.53
N CYS A 290 -4.55 8.91 18.46
CA CYS A 290 -4.62 8.56 19.88
C CYS A 290 -6.00 8.86 20.50
N VAL A 291 -6.62 9.97 20.13
CA VAL A 291 -7.97 10.31 20.60
C VAL A 291 -8.99 9.30 20.08
N ILE A 292 -8.96 9.00 18.77
CA ILE A 292 -9.89 8.04 18.16
C ILE A 292 -9.75 6.67 18.80
N THR A 293 -8.52 6.16 18.98
CA THR A 293 -8.29 4.86 19.61
C THR A 293 -8.71 4.86 21.08
N GLY A 294 -8.52 5.97 21.81
CA GLY A 294 -9.00 6.15 23.19
C GLY A 294 -10.54 6.07 23.26
N VAL A 295 -11.24 6.74 22.36
CA VAL A 295 -12.71 6.64 22.25
C VAL A 295 -13.14 5.20 21.93
N MET A 296 -12.45 4.51 21.00
CA MET A 296 -12.74 3.10 20.70
C MET A 296 -12.61 2.20 21.94
N MET A 297 -11.58 2.41 22.76
CA MET A 297 -11.41 1.66 24.01
C MET A 297 -12.51 1.98 25.02
N ALA A 298 -12.91 3.24 25.15
CA ALA A 298 -13.97 3.67 26.05
C ALA A 298 -15.37 3.17 25.64
N CYS A 299 -15.63 3.08 24.34
CA CYS A 299 -16.91 2.54 23.82
C CYS A 299 -17.07 1.04 24.08
N GLY A 300 -15.99 0.31 24.40
CA GLY A 300 -16.02 -1.11 24.70
C GLY A 300 -16.52 -1.98 23.53
N ASN A 301 -17.01 -3.17 23.83
CA ASN A 301 -17.51 -4.15 22.83
C ASN A 301 -18.95 -3.85 22.35
N ARG A 302 -19.31 -2.57 22.27
CA ARG A 302 -20.62 -2.21 21.73
C ARG A 302 -20.58 -2.28 20.21
N THR A 303 -21.12 -3.34 19.65
CA THR A 303 -21.40 -3.51 18.22
C THR A 303 -22.30 -2.38 17.74
N SER A 304 -21.69 -1.39 17.13
CA SER A 304 -22.44 -0.28 16.57
C SER A 304 -21.76 0.24 15.32
N ILE A 305 -22.56 0.83 14.46
CA ILE A 305 -22.07 1.62 13.31
C ILE A 305 -21.01 2.65 13.73
N VAL A 306 -21.07 3.13 14.97
CA VAL A 306 -20.08 4.06 15.55
C VAL A 306 -18.68 3.46 15.57
N THR A 307 -18.54 2.18 15.96
CA THR A 307 -17.25 1.49 15.95
C THR A 307 -16.67 1.39 14.54
N VAL A 308 -17.51 1.08 13.55
CA VAL A 308 -17.11 1.03 12.13
C VAL A 308 -16.66 2.41 11.64
N LEU A 309 -17.39 3.46 11.99
CA LEU A 309 -17.03 4.83 11.64
C LEU A 309 -15.72 5.28 12.32
N LEU A 310 -15.50 4.89 13.58
CA LEU A 310 -14.24 5.16 14.27
C LEU A 310 -13.05 4.42 13.61
N ILE A 311 -13.23 3.16 13.20
CA ILE A 311 -12.23 2.42 12.42
C ILE A 311 -11.93 3.14 11.12
N ALA A 312 -12.94 3.55 10.36
CA ALA A 312 -12.77 4.26 9.11
C ALA A 312 -12.05 5.61 9.33
N ALA A 313 -12.44 6.37 10.35
CA ALA A 313 -11.78 7.62 10.71
C ALA A 313 -10.30 7.42 11.10
N LEU A 314 -10.00 6.40 11.90
CA LEU A 314 -8.62 6.06 12.26
C LEU A 314 -7.80 5.71 11.01
N ILE A 315 -8.33 4.88 10.12
CA ILE A 315 -7.66 4.51 8.87
C ILE A 315 -7.40 5.74 7.99
N ALA A 316 -8.35 6.69 7.91
CA ALA A 316 -8.14 7.92 7.18
C ALA A 316 -6.97 8.74 7.75
N VAL A 317 -6.92 8.93 9.05
CA VAL A 317 -5.87 9.73 9.72
C VAL A 317 -4.50 9.04 9.64
N ILE A 318 -4.47 7.72 9.81
CA ILE A 318 -3.23 6.92 9.66
C ILE A 318 -2.74 6.93 8.22
N ASN A 319 -3.65 6.85 7.24
CA ASN A 319 -3.29 6.97 5.82
C ASN A 319 -2.75 8.37 5.48
N ALA A 320 -3.27 9.43 6.12
CA ALA A 320 -2.70 10.77 6.01
C ALA A 320 -1.23 10.80 6.50
N SER A 321 -0.96 10.17 7.64
CA SER A 321 0.40 10.06 8.20
C SER A 321 1.33 9.28 7.26
N ASN A 322 0.85 8.18 6.69
CA ASN A 322 1.59 7.39 5.72
C ASN A 322 1.93 8.19 4.45
N TRP A 323 0.98 8.97 3.96
CA TRP A 323 1.18 9.80 2.77
C TRP A 323 2.33 10.81 2.96
N TYR A 324 2.46 11.42 4.13
CA TYR A 324 3.58 12.31 4.42
C TYR A 324 4.93 11.61 4.31
N MET A 325 5.03 10.38 4.83
CA MET A 325 6.29 9.65 4.91
C MET A 325 6.68 9.02 3.57
N ILE A 326 5.75 8.37 2.87
CA ILE A 326 6.06 7.59 1.67
C ILE A 326 5.97 8.42 0.39
N SER A 327 5.00 9.36 0.31
CA SER A 327 4.77 10.08 -0.95
C SER A 327 5.34 11.49 -0.94
N TYR A 328 5.34 12.19 0.18
CA TYR A 328 5.71 13.60 0.22
C TYR A 328 7.16 13.83 0.68
N LEU A 329 7.59 13.23 1.79
CA LEU A 329 8.94 13.39 2.33
C LEU A 329 10.07 12.99 1.35
N PRO A 330 9.97 11.88 0.58
CA PRO A 330 11.03 11.54 -0.38
C PRO A 330 11.27 12.60 -1.45
N MET A 331 10.27 13.44 -1.77
CA MET A 331 10.39 14.49 -2.79
C MET A 331 11.40 15.57 -2.39
N TYR A 332 11.66 15.79 -1.09
CA TYR A 332 12.70 16.69 -0.61
C TYR A 332 14.10 16.24 -1.04
N PHE A 333 14.28 14.96 -1.28
CA PHE A 333 15.54 14.35 -1.70
C PHE A 333 15.65 14.16 -3.23
N ALA A 334 14.74 14.76 -4.00
CA ALA A 334 14.72 14.59 -5.47
C ALA A 334 16.02 15.04 -6.13
N LYS A 335 16.63 16.12 -5.66
CA LYS A 335 17.92 16.63 -6.17
C LYS A 335 19.09 15.65 -5.93
N ARG A 336 18.98 14.77 -4.91
CA ARG A 336 20.02 13.79 -4.57
C ARG A 336 19.89 12.46 -5.35
N ASN A 337 18.86 12.31 -6.20
CA ASN A 337 18.58 11.09 -7.01
C ASN A 337 18.41 9.79 -6.19
N ILE A 338 17.89 9.88 -4.97
CA ILE A 338 17.68 8.75 -4.05
C ILE A 338 16.19 8.50 -3.71
N VAL A 339 15.27 9.14 -4.44
CA VAL A 339 13.84 9.10 -4.15
C VAL A 339 13.31 7.67 -4.13
N SER A 340 13.64 6.86 -5.15
CA SER A 340 13.17 5.47 -5.26
C SER A 340 13.72 4.60 -4.13
N THR A 341 14.98 4.77 -3.78
CA THR A 341 15.61 4.05 -2.65
C THR A 341 14.96 4.42 -1.32
N LEU A 342 14.65 5.71 -1.08
CA LEU A 342 13.97 6.15 0.13
C LEU A 342 12.55 5.60 0.21
N VAL A 343 11.77 5.71 -0.87
CA VAL A 343 10.42 5.15 -0.94
C VAL A 343 10.46 3.65 -0.66
N GLY A 344 11.37 2.92 -1.32
CA GLY A 344 11.52 1.47 -1.11
C GLY A 344 11.87 1.11 0.34
N THR A 345 12.75 1.90 1.00
CA THR A 345 13.16 1.66 2.39
C THR A 345 12.02 1.98 3.38
N PHE A 346 11.26 3.05 3.14
CA PHE A 346 10.12 3.41 3.97
C PHE A 346 8.97 2.42 3.80
N ASP A 347 8.67 2.00 2.56
CA ASP A 347 7.69 0.95 2.28
C ASP A 347 8.11 -0.40 2.87
N PHE A 348 9.40 -0.77 2.79
CA PHE A 348 9.92 -1.95 3.48
C PHE A 348 9.52 -1.93 4.96
N SER A 349 9.79 -0.83 5.66
CA SER A 349 9.46 -0.68 7.07
C SER A 349 7.95 -0.76 7.32
N THR A 350 7.14 -0.14 6.45
CA THR A 350 5.66 -0.19 6.50
C THR A 350 5.16 -1.64 6.43
N TYR A 351 5.67 -2.42 5.47
CA TYR A 351 5.21 -3.80 5.27
C TYR A 351 5.80 -4.80 6.27
N VAL A 352 6.95 -4.51 6.87
CA VAL A 352 7.42 -5.25 8.06
C VAL A 352 6.43 -5.06 9.22
N GLY A 353 6.01 -3.84 9.50
CA GLY A 353 4.96 -3.55 10.50
C GLY A 353 3.64 -4.26 10.17
N ALA A 354 3.21 -4.21 8.92
CA ALA A 354 2.02 -4.91 8.45
C ALA A 354 2.10 -6.43 8.66
N SER A 355 3.24 -7.04 8.36
CA SER A 355 3.47 -8.48 8.56
C SER A 355 3.38 -8.87 10.03
N LEU A 356 4.04 -8.11 10.91
CA LEU A 356 4.00 -8.36 12.35
C LEU A 356 2.57 -8.29 12.89
N MET A 357 1.82 -7.26 12.51
CA MET A 357 0.44 -7.09 12.97
C MET A 357 -0.49 -8.15 12.39
N SER A 358 -0.43 -8.43 11.09
CA SER A 358 -1.29 -9.43 10.46
C SER A 358 -1.05 -10.85 11.00
N GLY A 359 0.19 -11.20 11.32
CA GLY A 359 0.56 -12.50 11.88
C GLY A 359 0.16 -12.69 13.35
N THR A 360 0.10 -11.60 14.12
CA THR A 360 -0.18 -11.67 15.58
C THR A 360 -1.63 -11.35 15.92
N LEU A 361 -2.31 -10.53 15.13
CA LEU A 361 -3.65 -10.02 15.46
C LEU A 361 -4.69 -11.16 15.62
N GLY A 362 -4.60 -12.21 14.81
CA GLY A 362 -5.51 -13.36 14.92
C GLY A 362 -5.45 -14.03 16.29
N SER A 363 -4.26 -14.28 16.82
CA SER A 363 -4.07 -14.87 18.14
C SER A 363 -4.44 -13.93 19.29
N LEU A 364 -4.23 -12.62 19.10
CA LEU A 364 -4.63 -11.62 20.08
C LEU A 364 -6.16 -11.50 20.17
N LEU A 365 -6.86 -11.50 19.04
CA LEU A 365 -8.32 -11.46 19.00
C LEU A 365 -8.95 -12.72 19.64
N THR A 366 -8.36 -13.89 19.45
CA THR A 366 -8.86 -15.13 20.08
C THR A 366 -8.64 -15.16 21.60
N ARG A 367 -7.55 -14.56 22.10
CA ARG A 367 -7.21 -14.56 23.55
C ARG A 367 -7.90 -13.43 24.32
N PHE A 368 -7.97 -12.26 23.75
CA PHE A 368 -8.41 -11.01 24.44
C PHE A 368 -9.68 -10.40 23.86
N GLY A 369 -10.24 -11.01 22.80
CA GLY A 369 -11.43 -10.48 22.13
C GLY A 369 -11.21 -9.12 21.47
N TRP A 370 -12.30 -8.36 21.31
CA TRP A 370 -12.31 -7.08 20.62
C TRP A 370 -11.30 -6.06 21.14
N ILE A 371 -11.11 -6.01 22.49
CA ILE A 371 -10.26 -5.00 23.13
C ILE A 371 -8.80 -5.07 22.67
N ALA A 372 -8.36 -6.22 22.17
CA ALA A 372 -7.01 -6.40 21.64
C ALA A 372 -6.69 -5.42 20.52
N LEU A 373 -7.63 -5.21 19.59
CA LEU A 373 -7.43 -4.37 18.42
C LEU A 373 -7.20 -2.89 18.80
N PRO A 374 -8.11 -2.20 19.49
CA PRO A 374 -7.90 -0.80 19.87
C PRO A 374 -6.73 -0.62 20.85
N SER A 375 -6.42 -1.60 21.69
CA SER A 375 -5.25 -1.54 22.60
C SER A 375 -3.94 -1.58 21.83
N CYS A 376 -3.81 -2.47 20.85
CA CYS A 376 -2.64 -2.51 19.97
C CYS A 376 -2.50 -1.20 19.16
N TRP A 377 -3.59 -0.70 18.63
CA TRP A 377 -3.59 0.56 17.88
C TRP A 377 -3.23 1.75 18.76
N MET A 378 -3.71 1.79 20.01
CA MET A 378 -3.33 2.82 20.98
C MET A 378 -1.82 2.79 21.25
N ALA A 379 -1.26 1.62 21.53
CA ALA A 379 0.17 1.49 21.76
C ALA A 379 1.00 1.95 20.55
N LEU A 380 0.59 1.58 19.33
CA LEU A 380 1.26 1.98 18.10
C LEU A 380 1.13 3.48 17.80
N THR A 381 -0.05 4.08 18.01
CA THR A 381 -0.25 5.52 17.77
C THR A 381 0.51 6.38 18.79
N VAL A 382 0.55 5.97 20.06
CA VAL A 382 1.35 6.64 21.10
C VAL A 382 2.84 6.51 20.76
N LEU A 383 3.32 5.32 20.39
CA LEU A 383 4.70 5.12 19.96
C LEU A 383 5.03 6.02 18.75
N GLY A 384 4.14 6.07 17.75
CA GLY A 384 4.28 6.95 16.58
C GLY A 384 4.36 8.43 16.98
N LEU A 385 3.53 8.87 17.90
CA LEU A 385 3.57 10.25 18.39
C LEU A 385 4.90 10.56 19.09
N VAL A 386 5.38 9.68 19.97
CA VAL A 386 6.68 9.81 20.64
C VAL A 386 7.81 9.87 19.61
N LEU A 387 7.82 8.97 18.64
CA LEU A 387 8.82 8.97 17.56
C LEU A 387 8.78 10.25 16.73
N SER A 388 7.60 10.80 16.44
CA SER A 388 7.47 12.05 15.69
C SER A 388 8.01 13.26 16.46
N VAL A 389 7.90 13.26 17.79
CA VAL A 389 8.49 14.28 18.68
C VAL A 389 10.01 14.14 18.72
N LEU A 390 10.52 12.93 18.94
CA LEU A 390 11.96 12.64 18.98
C LEU A 390 12.63 12.91 17.62
N GLY A 391 11.94 12.59 16.54
CA GLY A 391 12.36 12.80 15.15
C GLY A 391 12.07 14.21 14.63
N ALA A 392 11.75 15.16 15.47
CA ALA A 392 11.32 16.49 15.08
C ALA A 392 12.26 17.25 14.12
N ARG A 393 13.56 16.95 14.15
CA ARG A 393 14.58 17.54 13.28
C ARG A 393 14.65 16.90 11.88
N VAL A 394 14.05 15.74 11.70
CA VAL A 394 14.06 14.98 10.43
C VAL A 394 13.02 15.53 9.45
N PHE A 395 11.91 16.07 10.00
CA PHE A 395 10.80 16.52 9.19
C PHE A 395 10.96 17.98 8.79
N PRO A 396 10.91 18.29 7.47
CA PRO A 396 11.04 19.65 6.99
C PRO A 396 9.85 20.52 7.45
N THR A 397 10.17 21.77 7.71
CA THR A 397 9.19 22.80 8.10
C THR A 397 8.88 23.79 6.98
N VAL A 398 9.48 23.57 5.81
CA VAL A 398 9.32 24.39 4.59
C VAL A 398 9.03 23.49 3.38
N PRO A 399 8.33 23.99 2.34
CA PRO A 399 7.97 23.20 1.16
C PRO A 399 9.20 22.76 0.35
N PRO A 400 9.10 21.63 -0.41
CA PRO A 400 10.21 21.06 -1.19
C PRO A 400 10.84 22.00 -2.23
N GLU A 401 10.07 22.99 -2.70
CA GLU A 401 10.51 23.97 -3.70
C GLU A 401 11.59 24.92 -3.16
N LYS A 402 11.67 25.07 -1.84
CA LYS A 402 12.65 25.91 -1.15
C LYS A 402 13.87 25.13 -0.63
N TYR A 403 13.94 23.82 -0.90
CA TYR A 403 15.01 22.91 -0.54
C TYR A 403 15.83 22.56 -1.79
#